data_10bcdf3d43815690cda667d2a76553d5
#
_entry.id   10bcdf3d43815690cda667d2a76553d5
#
_cell.length_a   1.000
_cell.length_b   1.000
_cell.length_c   1.000
_cell.angle_alpha   90.00
_cell.angle_beta   90.00
_cell.angle_gamma   90.00
#
_symmetry.space_group_name_H-M   'P 1'
#
loop_
_entity.id
_entity.type
_entity.pdbx_description
1 polymer ?
#
loop_
_entity_poly.entity_id
_entity_poly.type
_entity_poly.pdbx_seq_one_letter_code
_entity_poly.pdbx_strand_id
1 'polypeptide(L)'
;MKIAITGSTGLAKAIAGALQDHEVIHCRIERELPLDVDVYINNAHIGYNQVEILHHLYKAWWTKENKYIINISSRAHQPNISKGYLYASQKAALNHLANNLIYNSDKKCRISTINFGLLDHPELPCLTHDEAASWVKYLVDLPKNIEVPEITVHNSANYRDVQSDKEMLQDMEWLGLK
;
A
#
# COMPACT_ATOMS: atom_id res chain seq x y z
N MET A 1 -3.17 16.70 12.47
CA MET A 1 -3.94 16.45 11.23
C MET A 1 -4.99 15.42 11.53
N LYS A 2 -6.08 15.40 10.76
CA LYS A 2 -7.11 14.37 10.82
C LYS A 2 -6.82 13.31 9.74
N ILE A 3 -6.64 12.07 10.13
CA ILE A 3 -6.16 10.97 9.26
C ILE A 3 -7.17 9.83 9.29
N ALA A 4 -7.63 9.39 8.14
CA ALA A 4 -8.42 8.18 8.01
C ALA A 4 -7.56 7.01 7.54
N ILE A 5 -7.82 5.83 8.09
CA ILE A 5 -7.18 4.58 7.67
C ILE A 5 -8.19 3.45 7.51
N THR A 6 -8.15 2.73 6.40
CA THR A 6 -8.98 1.54 6.24
C THR A 6 -8.41 0.34 6.99
N GLY A 7 -9.26 -0.32 7.79
CA GLY A 7 -8.88 -1.44 8.66
C GLY A 7 -8.53 -1.01 10.08
N SER A 8 -8.40 -1.97 10.99
CA SER A 8 -8.15 -1.71 12.43
C SER A 8 -7.21 -2.72 13.10
N THR A 9 -6.70 -3.69 12.34
CA THR A 9 -5.82 -4.76 12.85
C THR A 9 -4.51 -4.80 12.07
N GLY A 10 -3.54 -5.59 12.52
CA GLY A 10 -2.26 -5.75 11.85
C GLY A 10 -1.59 -4.42 11.54
N LEU A 11 -1.20 -4.22 10.29
CA LEU A 11 -0.53 -3.00 9.83
C LEU A 11 -1.33 -1.73 10.13
N ALA A 12 -2.67 -1.74 9.99
CA ALA A 12 -3.49 -0.56 10.30
C ALA A 12 -3.36 -0.13 11.77
N LYS A 13 -3.29 -1.10 12.70
CA LYS A 13 -3.08 -0.83 14.13
C LYS A 13 -1.70 -0.24 14.39
N ALA A 14 -0.66 -0.80 13.78
CA ALA A 14 0.71 -0.30 13.90
C ALA A 14 0.84 1.13 13.34
N ILE A 15 0.24 1.40 12.17
CA ILE A 15 0.22 2.75 11.57
C ILE A 15 -0.48 3.74 12.51
N ALA A 16 -1.64 3.39 13.06
CA ALA A 16 -2.34 4.27 14.02
C ALA A 16 -1.50 4.54 15.26
N GLY A 17 -0.77 3.53 15.77
CA GLY A 17 0.18 3.69 16.87
C GLY A 17 1.35 4.63 16.54
N ALA A 18 1.90 4.52 15.34
CA ALA A 18 2.97 5.41 14.88
C ALA A 18 2.51 6.87 14.68
N LEU A 19 1.21 7.09 14.45
CA LEU A 19 0.59 8.38 14.18
C LEU A 19 -0.18 8.95 15.39
N GLN A 20 0.15 8.51 16.61
CA GLN A 20 -0.56 8.90 17.84
C GLN A 20 -0.61 10.42 18.11
N ASP A 21 0.27 11.20 17.48
CA ASP A 21 0.28 12.67 17.56
C ASP A 21 -0.80 13.32 16.67
N HIS A 22 -1.59 12.51 15.97
CA HIS A 22 -2.65 12.94 15.06
C HIS A 22 -4.00 12.36 15.47
N GLU A 23 -5.09 12.95 14.99
CA GLU A 23 -6.43 12.37 15.11
C GLU A 23 -6.60 11.27 14.06
N VAL A 24 -6.53 9.99 14.48
CA VAL A 24 -6.65 8.84 13.59
C VAL A 24 -8.02 8.20 13.68
N ILE A 25 -8.69 8.04 12.54
CA ILE A 25 -10.00 7.44 12.40
C ILE A 25 -9.89 6.12 11.63
N HIS A 26 -10.31 5.02 12.25
CA HIS A 26 -10.42 3.73 11.57
C HIS A 26 -11.71 3.64 10.76
N CYS A 27 -11.58 3.36 9.47
CA CYS A 27 -12.70 3.24 8.54
C CYS A 27 -12.89 1.79 8.11
N ARG A 28 -14.16 1.43 7.87
CA ARG A 28 -14.51 0.17 7.20
C ARG A 28 -14.69 0.42 5.71
N ILE A 29 -14.24 -0.53 4.89
CA ILE A 29 -14.32 -0.46 3.43
C ILE A 29 -15.76 -0.30 2.92
N GLU A 30 -16.73 -0.88 3.63
CA GLU A 30 -18.13 -0.97 3.25
C GLU A 30 -18.95 0.29 3.62
N ARG A 31 -18.31 1.30 4.24
CA ARG A 31 -18.97 2.52 4.69
C ARG A 31 -18.57 3.70 3.80
N GLU A 32 -19.38 4.75 3.89
CA GLU A 32 -19.05 6.02 3.26
C GLU A 32 -17.66 6.51 3.69
N LEU A 33 -16.85 6.93 2.71
CA LEU A 33 -15.49 7.39 2.97
C LEU A 33 -15.52 8.77 3.65
N PRO A 34 -14.80 8.97 4.76
CA PRO A 34 -14.70 10.26 5.41
C PRO A 34 -13.85 11.21 4.54
N LEU A 35 -14.50 12.10 3.82
CA LEU A 35 -13.81 13.07 2.95
C LEU A 35 -13.31 14.30 3.71
N ASP A 36 -13.78 14.51 4.96
CA ASP A 36 -13.36 15.59 5.84
C ASP A 36 -12.13 15.19 6.70
N VAL A 37 -11.08 14.70 6.03
CA VAL A 37 -9.79 14.39 6.63
C VAL A 37 -8.67 14.98 5.79
N ASP A 38 -7.49 15.17 6.38
CA ASP A 38 -6.31 15.72 5.69
C ASP A 38 -5.57 14.64 4.91
N VAL A 39 -5.47 13.45 5.51
CA VAL A 39 -4.77 12.29 4.94
C VAL A 39 -5.68 11.08 4.93
N TYR A 40 -5.66 10.33 3.85
CA TYR A 40 -6.35 9.04 3.76
C TYR A 40 -5.35 7.92 3.45
N ILE A 41 -5.26 6.95 4.36
CA ILE A 41 -4.40 5.78 4.22
C ILE A 41 -5.26 4.60 3.74
N ASN A 42 -5.14 4.31 2.46
CA ASN A 42 -5.85 3.25 1.75
C ASN A 42 -5.14 1.91 1.97
N ASN A 43 -5.38 1.29 3.15
CA ASN A 43 -4.61 0.13 3.61
C ASN A 43 -5.33 -1.21 3.42
N ALA A 44 -6.58 -1.35 3.89
CA ALA A 44 -7.26 -2.64 3.85
C ALA A 44 -7.55 -3.09 2.42
N HIS A 45 -7.36 -4.39 2.17
CA HIS A 45 -7.49 -4.98 0.85
C HIS A 45 -8.59 -6.05 0.82
N ILE A 46 -9.58 -5.86 -0.04
CA ILE A 46 -10.61 -6.85 -0.41
C ILE A 46 -10.90 -6.65 -1.89
N GLY A 47 -10.55 -7.61 -2.74
CA GLY A 47 -10.76 -7.48 -4.19
C GLY A 47 -10.12 -6.22 -4.77
N TYR A 48 -10.86 -5.46 -5.53
CA TYR A 48 -10.44 -4.19 -6.15
C TYR A 48 -10.79 -2.95 -5.33
N ASN A 49 -11.23 -3.09 -4.08
CA ASN A 49 -11.69 -1.97 -3.26
C ASN A 49 -10.68 -0.82 -3.12
N GLN A 50 -9.38 -1.13 -3.05
CA GLN A 50 -8.36 -0.08 -2.98
C GLN A 50 -8.29 0.77 -4.25
N VAL A 51 -8.54 0.19 -5.42
CA VAL A 51 -8.61 0.90 -6.70
C VAL A 51 -9.84 1.82 -6.71
N GLU A 52 -10.98 1.31 -6.26
CA GLU A 52 -12.24 2.06 -6.18
C GLU A 52 -12.14 3.22 -5.20
N ILE A 53 -11.57 2.97 -4.00
CA ILE A 53 -11.33 4.00 -2.98
C ILE A 53 -10.41 5.10 -3.53
N LEU A 54 -9.28 4.73 -4.14
CA LEU A 54 -8.35 5.70 -4.73
C LEU A 54 -9.06 6.57 -5.78
N HIS A 55 -9.83 5.96 -6.67
CA HIS A 55 -10.57 6.69 -7.70
C HIS A 55 -11.62 7.65 -7.10
N HIS A 56 -12.34 7.21 -6.07
CA HIS A 56 -13.34 8.03 -5.39
C HIS A 56 -12.69 9.23 -4.67
N LEU A 57 -11.62 8.98 -3.90
CA LEU A 57 -10.88 10.03 -3.20
C LEU A 57 -10.28 11.05 -4.19
N TYR A 58 -9.69 10.57 -5.28
CA TYR A 58 -9.16 11.44 -6.31
C TYR A 58 -10.23 12.37 -6.89
N LYS A 59 -11.40 11.84 -7.26
CA LYS A 59 -12.52 12.67 -7.75
C LYS A 59 -12.96 13.74 -6.75
N ALA A 60 -12.91 13.42 -5.45
CA ALA A 60 -13.30 14.36 -4.41
C ALA A 60 -12.21 15.41 -4.09
N TRP A 61 -10.94 15.07 -4.34
CA TRP A 61 -9.80 15.83 -3.83
C TRP A 61 -8.84 16.39 -4.88
N TRP A 62 -8.93 16.05 -6.14
CA TRP A 62 -7.93 16.39 -7.16
C TRP A 62 -7.60 17.90 -7.23
N THR A 63 -8.54 18.79 -6.92
CA THR A 63 -8.34 20.26 -6.87
C THR A 63 -7.97 20.78 -5.48
N LYS A 64 -7.78 19.93 -4.46
CA LYS A 64 -7.58 20.35 -3.07
C LYS A 64 -6.12 20.21 -2.65
N GLU A 65 -5.43 21.33 -2.39
CA GLU A 65 -3.98 21.37 -2.13
C GLU A 65 -3.52 20.71 -0.83
N ASN A 66 -4.40 20.61 0.17
CA ASN A 66 -4.02 20.09 1.49
C ASN A 66 -4.46 18.64 1.72
N LYS A 67 -4.82 17.93 0.67
CA LYS A 67 -5.24 16.52 0.77
C LYS A 67 -4.13 15.57 0.33
N TYR A 68 -4.02 14.45 1.03
CA TYR A 68 -3.01 13.44 0.76
C TYR A 68 -3.59 12.03 0.79
N ILE A 69 -3.37 11.26 -0.26
CA ILE A 69 -3.76 9.85 -0.37
C ILE A 69 -2.50 9.00 -0.30
N ILE A 70 -2.42 8.08 0.65
CA ILE A 70 -1.33 7.11 0.78
C ILE A 70 -1.91 5.71 0.52
N ASN A 71 -1.49 5.08 -0.57
CA ASN A 71 -1.89 3.72 -0.90
C ASN A 71 -0.90 2.72 -0.32
N ILE A 72 -1.40 1.72 0.39
CA ILE A 72 -0.60 0.58 0.85
C ILE A 72 -0.73 -0.53 -0.18
N SER A 73 0.31 -0.69 -0.96
CA SER A 73 0.42 -1.71 -2.00
C SER A 73 1.41 -2.82 -1.60
N SER A 74 1.88 -3.58 -2.55
CA SER A 74 2.77 -4.71 -2.33
C SER A 74 3.76 -4.87 -3.48
N ARG A 75 4.96 -5.36 -3.21
CA ARG A 75 5.89 -5.83 -4.25
C ARG A 75 5.27 -6.86 -5.20
N ALA A 76 4.21 -7.55 -4.75
CA ALA A 76 3.47 -8.49 -5.59
C ALA A 76 2.84 -7.83 -6.84
N HIS A 77 2.77 -6.49 -6.92
CA HIS A 77 2.32 -5.79 -8.14
C HIS A 77 3.29 -6.01 -9.32
N GLN A 78 4.54 -6.34 -9.05
CA GLN A 78 5.54 -6.64 -10.08
C GLN A 78 5.35 -8.06 -10.60
N PRO A 79 5.52 -8.28 -11.92
CA PRO A 79 5.42 -9.62 -12.50
C PRO A 79 6.39 -10.61 -11.84
N ASN A 80 5.93 -11.83 -11.65
CA ASN A 80 6.71 -12.95 -11.14
C ASN A 80 7.28 -12.81 -9.71
N ILE A 81 6.75 -11.87 -8.91
CA ILE A 81 7.11 -11.73 -7.49
C ILE A 81 6.23 -12.61 -6.59
N SER A 82 4.99 -12.87 -6.98
CA SER A 82 4.04 -13.66 -6.17
C SER A 82 3.22 -14.58 -7.04
N LYS A 83 2.94 -15.79 -6.54
CA LYS A 83 2.00 -16.75 -7.15
C LYS A 83 0.52 -16.46 -6.82
N GLY A 84 0.24 -15.54 -5.94
CA GLY A 84 -1.12 -15.04 -5.72
C GLY A 84 -1.56 -14.15 -6.89
N TYR A 85 -1.76 -14.73 -8.08
CA TYR A 85 -1.97 -13.98 -9.32
C TYR A 85 -3.12 -12.98 -9.27
N LEU A 86 -4.23 -13.33 -8.62
CA LEU A 86 -5.35 -12.40 -8.46
C LEU A 86 -4.98 -11.24 -7.55
N TYR A 87 -4.34 -11.51 -6.41
CA TYR A 87 -3.82 -10.49 -5.50
C TYR A 87 -2.79 -9.59 -6.20
N ALA A 88 -1.86 -10.18 -6.92
CA ALA A 88 -0.84 -9.47 -7.70
C ALA A 88 -1.50 -8.54 -8.73
N SER A 89 -2.51 -9.03 -9.46
CA SER A 89 -3.27 -8.24 -10.43
C SER A 89 -4.02 -7.07 -9.79
N GLN A 90 -4.61 -7.27 -8.62
CA GLN A 90 -5.29 -6.22 -7.86
C GLN A 90 -4.31 -5.14 -7.39
N LYS A 91 -3.12 -5.52 -6.91
CA LYS A 91 -2.08 -4.57 -6.53
C LYS A 91 -1.46 -3.85 -7.74
N ALA A 92 -1.30 -4.55 -8.86
CA ALA A 92 -0.85 -3.94 -10.11
C ALA A 92 -1.87 -2.90 -10.62
N ALA A 93 -3.17 -3.19 -10.53
CA ALA A 93 -4.22 -2.24 -10.89
C ALA A 93 -4.18 -0.99 -10.00
N LEU A 94 -3.96 -1.14 -8.68
CA LEU A 94 -3.80 -0.01 -7.77
C LEU A 94 -2.60 0.86 -8.14
N ASN A 95 -1.43 0.25 -8.36
CA ASN A 95 -0.22 0.98 -8.76
C ASN A 95 -0.39 1.66 -10.11
N HIS A 96 -1.00 0.98 -11.09
CA HIS A 96 -1.25 1.55 -12.41
C HIS A 96 -2.19 2.77 -12.33
N LEU A 97 -3.29 2.67 -11.60
CA LEU A 97 -4.18 3.81 -11.40
C LEU A 97 -3.45 4.97 -10.69
N ALA A 98 -2.74 4.68 -9.58
CA ALA A 98 -2.00 5.70 -8.84
C ALA A 98 -1.02 6.45 -9.73
N ASN A 99 -0.22 5.74 -10.54
CA ASN A 99 0.74 6.33 -11.46
C ASN A 99 0.07 7.23 -12.51
N ASN A 100 -1.08 6.82 -13.07
CA ASN A 100 -1.83 7.67 -14.00
C ASN A 100 -2.33 8.96 -13.33
N LEU A 101 -2.76 8.88 -12.07
CA LEU A 101 -3.31 10.04 -11.35
C LEU A 101 -2.20 10.98 -10.86
N ILE A 102 -1.06 10.44 -10.41
CA ILE A 102 0.09 11.23 -9.91
C ILE A 102 0.62 12.18 -10.98
N TYR A 103 0.73 11.72 -12.21
CA TYR A 103 1.28 12.52 -13.31
C TYR A 103 0.25 13.39 -14.03
N ASN A 104 -0.98 13.50 -13.53
CA ASN A 104 -1.94 14.49 -14.01
C ASN A 104 -1.50 15.90 -13.57
N SER A 105 -1.20 16.76 -14.54
CA SER A 105 -0.67 18.11 -14.30
C SER A 105 -1.63 19.02 -13.53
N ASP A 106 -2.93 18.75 -13.57
CA ASP A 106 -3.95 19.61 -12.97
C ASP A 106 -4.29 19.19 -11.53
N LYS A 107 -3.78 18.05 -11.08
CA LYS A 107 -4.01 17.63 -9.69
C LYS A 107 -3.28 18.52 -8.70
N LYS A 108 -3.92 18.77 -7.57
CA LYS A 108 -3.36 19.49 -6.45
C LYS A 108 -3.17 18.65 -5.19
N CYS A 109 -3.97 17.60 -5.03
CA CYS A 109 -3.77 16.65 -3.92
C CYS A 109 -2.50 15.82 -4.13
N ARG A 110 -1.85 15.42 -3.05
CA ARG A 110 -0.71 14.49 -3.09
C ARG A 110 -1.21 13.04 -3.13
N ILE A 111 -0.46 12.19 -3.83
CA ILE A 111 -0.72 10.75 -3.90
C ILE A 111 0.61 10.03 -3.78
N SER A 112 0.71 9.09 -2.85
CA SER A 112 1.86 8.20 -2.73
C SER A 112 1.42 6.74 -2.69
N THR A 113 2.27 5.86 -3.18
CA THR A 113 2.08 4.41 -3.10
C THR A 113 3.30 3.77 -2.45
N ILE A 114 3.08 3.01 -1.36
CA ILE A 114 4.13 2.21 -0.74
C ILE A 114 3.91 0.75 -1.11
N ASN A 115 4.91 0.16 -1.75
CA ASN A 115 4.95 -1.25 -2.08
C ASN A 115 5.74 -2.00 -1.02
N PHE A 116 5.05 -2.60 -0.05
CA PHE A 116 5.73 -3.41 0.94
C PHE A 116 6.06 -4.80 0.41
N GLY A 117 7.21 -5.31 0.84
CA GLY A 117 7.55 -6.73 0.76
C GLY A 117 6.71 -7.55 1.73
N LEU A 118 7.19 -8.73 2.08
CA LEU A 118 6.54 -9.59 3.07
C LEU A 118 6.48 -8.90 4.44
N LEU A 119 5.35 -9.00 5.10
CA LEU A 119 5.11 -8.45 6.43
C LEU A 119 4.79 -9.55 7.43
N ASP A 120 5.38 -9.46 8.64
CA ASP A 120 5.09 -10.30 9.82
C ASP A 120 5.00 -11.80 9.52
N HIS A 121 5.94 -12.33 8.74
CA HIS A 121 5.99 -13.76 8.47
C HIS A 121 6.80 -14.48 9.55
N PRO A 122 6.31 -15.61 10.12
CA PRO A 122 6.95 -16.28 11.24
C PRO A 122 8.29 -16.94 10.90
N GLU A 123 8.51 -17.32 9.64
CA GLU A 123 9.66 -18.15 9.24
C GLU A 123 10.58 -17.47 8.20
N LEU A 124 10.11 -16.42 7.54
CA LEU A 124 10.84 -15.81 6.43
C LEU A 124 11.29 -14.38 6.77
N PRO A 125 12.44 -13.95 6.24
CA PRO A 125 12.85 -12.55 6.37
C PRO A 125 11.77 -11.61 5.88
N CYS A 126 11.28 -10.75 6.76
CA CYS A 126 10.17 -9.84 6.48
C CYS A 126 10.36 -8.53 7.23
N LEU A 127 9.52 -7.56 6.94
CA LEU A 127 9.37 -6.37 7.77
C LEU A 127 8.33 -6.66 8.85
N THR A 128 8.54 -6.14 10.03
CA THR A 128 7.50 -6.06 11.05
C THR A 128 6.46 -5.01 10.66
N HIS A 129 5.27 -5.09 11.25
CA HIS A 129 4.26 -4.03 11.07
C HIS A 129 4.75 -2.68 11.57
N ASP A 130 5.57 -2.63 12.63
CA ASP A 130 6.10 -1.37 13.17
C ASP A 130 7.14 -0.73 12.23
N GLU A 131 8.02 -1.54 11.63
CA GLU A 131 8.94 -1.05 10.60
C GLU A 131 8.17 -0.50 9.39
N ALA A 132 7.15 -1.22 8.92
CA ALA A 132 6.31 -0.75 7.82
C ALA A 132 5.55 0.53 8.19
N ALA A 133 5.01 0.62 9.42
CA ALA A 133 4.32 1.81 9.92
C ALA A 133 5.23 3.05 9.98
N SER A 134 6.51 2.87 10.30
CA SER A 134 7.49 3.98 10.32
C SER A 134 7.63 4.66 8.94
N TRP A 135 7.56 3.89 7.86
CA TRP A 135 7.59 4.42 6.50
C TRP A 135 6.32 5.18 6.14
N VAL A 136 5.16 4.73 6.63
CA VAL A 136 3.90 5.47 6.45
C VAL A 136 3.98 6.80 7.20
N LYS A 137 4.47 6.78 8.46
CA LYS A 137 4.70 8.01 9.23
C LYS A 137 5.66 8.95 8.52
N TYR A 138 6.76 8.46 7.98
CA TYR A 138 7.69 9.27 7.20
C TYR A 138 6.98 10.02 6.06
N LEU A 139 6.11 9.37 5.29
CA LEU A 139 5.34 10.04 4.23
C LEU A 139 4.36 11.08 4.77
N VAL A 140 3.70 10.79 5.88
CA VAL A 140 2.75 11.72 6.53
C VAL A 140 3.46 12.99 7.00
N ASP A 141 4.69 12.85 7.51
CA ASP A 141 5.49 13.95 8.07
C ASP A 141 6.23 14.75 6.99
N LEU A 142 6.22 14.35 5.73
CA LEU A 142 6.86 15.11 4.65
C LEU A 142 6.28 16.53 4.53
N PRO A 143 7.12 17.52 4.21
CA PRO A 143 6.66 18.84 3.84
C PRO A 143 5.58 18.81 2.75
N LYS A 144 4.58 19.69 2.85
CA LYS A 144 3.42 19.68 1.94
C LYS A 144 3.76 19.87 0.46
N ASN A 145 4.90 20.46 0.17
CA ASN A 145 5.41 20.67 -1.20
C ASN A 145 6.24 19.49 -1.73
N ILE A 146 6.38 18.42 -0.94
CA ILE A 146 7.10 17.20 -1.36
C ILE A 146 6.09 16.07 -1.58
N GLU A 147 6.17 15.43 -2.70
CA GLU A 147 5.44 14.22 -3.04
C GLU A 147 6.43 13.11 -3.39
N VAL A 148 6.27 11.95 -2.78
CA VAL A 148 6.99 10.72 -3.16
C VAL A 148 5.99 9.84 -3.90
N PRO A 149 6.05 9.78 -5.23
CA PRO A 149 5.06 9.07 -6.04
C PRO A 149 4.94 7.60 -5.68
N GLU A 150 6.08 6.93 -5.62
CA GLU A 150 6.13 5.49 -5.33
C GLU A 150 7.41 5.16 -4.57
N ILE A 151 7.31 4.27 -3.58
CA ILE A 151 8.45 3.71 -2.86
C ILE A 151 8.23 2.21 -2.62
N THR A 152 9.29 1.44 -2.76
CA THR A 152 9.30 0.00 -2.43
C THR A 152 10.18 -0.24 -1.21
N VAL A 153 9.62 -0.89 -0.21
CA VAL A 153 10.29 -1.19 1.06
C VAL A 153 10.15 -2.68 1.36
N HIS A 154 11.27 -3.35 1.56
CA HIS A 154 11.29 -4.78 1.89
C HIS A 154 12.50 -5.12 2.75
N ASN A 155 12.46 -6.27 3.40
CA ASN A 155 13.64 -6.79 4.12
C ASN A 155 14.81 -6.97 3.14
N SER A 156 16.03 -6.65 3.58
CA SER A 156 17.23 -6.75 2.74
C SER A 156 17.62 -8.19 2.41
N ALA A 157 17.18 -9.17 3.22
CA ALA A 157 17.32 -10.57 2.86
C ALA A 157 16.51 -10.88 1.61
N ASN A 158 17.11 -11.60 0.67
CA ASN A 158 16.49 -11.84 -0.62
C ASN A 158 15.41 -12.93 -0.53
N TYR A 159 14.22 -12.52 -0.06
CA TYR A 159 13.05 -13.40 0.02
C TYR A 159 12.68 -14.04 -1.33
N ARG A 160 12.91 -13.33 -2.43
CA ARG A 160 12.62 -13.82 -3.79
C ARG A 160 13.39 -15.08 -4.11
N ASP A 161 14.67 -15.16 -3.73
CA ASP A 161 15.50 -16.33 -4.04
C ASP A 161 15.05 -17.56 -3.27
N VAL A 162 14.63 -17.39 -2.02
CA VAL A 162 14.11 -18.51 -1.21
C VAL A 162 12.78 -19.05 -1.75
N GLN A 163 11.90 -18.19 -2.25
CA GLN A 163 10.64 -18.64 -2.87
C GLN A 163 10.85 -19.18 -4.29
N SER A 164 11.73 -18.55 -5.09
CA SER A 164 11.96 -19.00 -6.46
C SER A 164 12.52 -20.42 -6.52
N ASP A 165 13.37 -20.80 -5.58
CA ASP A 165 13.90 -22.17 -5.52
C ASP A 165 12.82 -23.19 -5.20
N LYS A 166 11.95 -22.92 -4.21
CA LYS A 166 10.81 -23.79 -3.90
C LYS A 166 9.81 -23.86 -5.05
N GLU A 167 9.54 -22.73 -5.67
CA GLU A 167 8.61 -22.60 -6.78
C GLU A 167 9.14 -23.29 -8.04
N MET A 168 10.42 -23.11 -8.34
CA MET A 168 11.07 -23.79 -9.47
C MET A 168 11.07 -25.30 -9.27
N LEU A 169 11.27 -25.79 -8.04
CA LEU A 169 11.20 -27.23 -7.73
C LEU A 169 9.79 -27.78 -7.90
N GLN A 170 8.75 -27.03 -7.52
CA GLN A 170 7.35 -27.44 -7.72
C GLN A 170 6.96 -27.43 -9.21
N ASP A 171 7.40 -26.43 -9.95
CA ASP A 171 7.17 -26.34 -11.40
C ASP A 171 7.89 -27.47 -12.15
N MET A 172 9.10 -27.84 -11.73
CA MET A 172 9.83 -28.97 -12.30
C MET A 172 9.13 -30.31 -12.02
N GLU A 173 8.56 -30.49 -10.82
CA GLU A 173 7.75 -31.66 -10.49
C GLU A 173 6.47 -31.73 -11.32
N TRP A 174 5.78 -30.61 -11.50
CA TRP A 174 4.58 -30.50 -12.31
C TRP A 174 4.84 -30.78 -13.79
N LEU A 175 6.01 -30.37 -14.30
CA LEU A 175 6.46 -30.64 -15.66
C LEU A 175 7.04 -32.04 -15.84
N GLY A 176 7.14 -32.85 -14.79
CA GLY A 176 7.71 -34.21 -14.85
C GLY A 176 9.22 -34.21 -15.14
N LEU A 177 9.94 -33.13 -14.81
CA LEU A 177 11.38 -32.95 -15.05
C LEU A 177 12.26 -33.42 -13.89
N LYS A 178 11.71 -34.18 -12.94
CA LYS A 178 12.42 -34.91 -11.88
C LYS A 178 12.25 -36.39 -12.05
#